data_d190e14e8417d80dd1778438a483fe91
#
_entry.id   d190e14e8417d80dd1778438a483fe91
#
_cell.length_a   1.000
_cell.length_b   1.000
_cell.length_c   1.000
_cell.angle_alpha   90.00
_cell.angle_beta   90.00
_cell.angle_gamma   90.00
#
_symmetry.space_group_name_H-M   'P 1'
#
loop_
_entity.id
_entity.type
_entity.pdbx_description
1 polymer ?
#
loop_
_entity_poly.entity_id
_entity_poly.type
_entity_poly.pdbx_seq_one_letter_code
_entity_poly.pdbx_strand_id
1 'polypeptide(L)'
;MDRSLFLNTKLTDDQVALFYLGQEGFLIKHKETYILIDPYLSDYVDQNCYTETVKWIRRYPAPISAEEFDFVDYVLCTHAHFDHSDPYTLSKLAKINSKAKFIAPKPIKDTILSYGITEERFIDALADEVLELNGCQVIPVPSAHEELRTDENGDYYDLGYKIILGDTSIYHAGDCCIYDGLTKRLMNTDVLMLPVNGRSYYKRYVEDIIGNMTCEEAIILAKETNAGMIVPMHYDLYDCNRINPALFVDCLFSMNPMQKFHMFAPGEFYIVQK
;
A
#
# COMPACT_ATOMS: atom_id res chain seq x y z
N MET A 1 -17.46 0.08 7.57
CA MET A 1 -16.79 1.29 8.12
C MET A 1 -17.66 2.48 7.79
N ASP A 2 -17.68 3.53 8.60
CA ASP A 2 -18.48 4.73 8.39
C ASP A 2 -17.55 5.93 8.15
N ARG A 3 -17.85 6.76 7.17
CA ARG A 3 -17.14 8.01 6.84
C ARG A 3 -16.92 8.91 8.06
N SER A 4 -17.91 8.97 8.96
CA SER A 4 -17.82 9.78 10.19
C SER A 4 -16.63 9.39 11.08
N LEU A 5 -16.20 8.12 11.03
CA LEU A 5 -15.03 7.64 11.76
C LEU A 5 -13.77 8.39 11.32
N PHE A 6 -13.59 8.59 10.01
CA PHE A 6 -12.41 9.29 9.49
C PHE A 6 -12.42 10.77 9.89
N LEU A 7 -13.55 11.42 9.65
CA LEU A 7 -13.68 12.87 9.85
C LEU A 7 -13.64 13.24 11.33
N ASN A 8 -14.25 12.44 12.21
CA ASN A 8 -14.36 12.75 13.64
C ASN A 8 -13.19 12.25 14.49
N THR A 9 -12.29 11.41 13.95
CA THR A 9 -11.07 10.99 14.65
C THR A 9 -10.17 12.20 14.86
N LYS A 10 -10.07 12.64 16.11
CA LYS A 10 -9.18 13.75 16.50
C LYS A 10 -7.80 13.20 16.82
N LEU A 11 -6.78 13.82 16.26
CA LEU A 11 -5.38 13.43 16.42
C LEU A 11 -4.60 14.60 17.01
N THR A 12 -3.64 14.28 17.87
CA THR A 12 -2.60 15.22 18.31
C THR A 12 -1.50 15.32 17.25
N ASP A 13 -0.57 16.26 17.43
CA ASP A 13 0.49 16.53 16.45
C ASP A 13 1.45 15.34 16.26
N ASP A 14 1.56 14.46 17.25
CA ASP A 14 2.40 13.27 17.30
C ASP A 14 1.65 11.97 16.93
N GLN A 15 0.39 12.07 16.47
CA GLN A 15 -0.44 10.92 16.13
C GLN A 15 -0.74 10.84 14.65
N VAL A 16 -0.72 9.61 14.10
CA VAL A 16 -1.19 9.28 12.76
C VAL A 16 -2.18 8.12 12.86
N ALA A 17 -3.33 8.24 12.22
CA ALA A 17 -4.31 7.16 12.15
C ALA A 17 -4.18 6.40 10.83
N LEU A 18 -4.14 5.07 10.93
CA LEU A 18 -4.16 4.13 9.82
C LEU A 18 -5.50 3.43 9.81
N PHE A 19 -6.24 3.51 8.71
CA PHE A 19 -7.52 2.82 8.52
C PHE A 19 -7.34 1.79 7.40
N TYR A 20 -7.48 0.52 7.73
CA TYR A 20 -7.26 -0.57 6.78
C TYR A 20 -8.49 -0.84 5.92
N LEU A 21 -8.31 -0.82 4.62
CA LEU A 21 -9.36 -1.01 3.63
C LEU A 21 -9.38 -2.42 3.02
N GLY A 22 -8.39 -3.24 3.39
CA GLY A 22 -8.20 -4.58 2.84
C GLY A 22 -7.09 -4.64 1.80
N GLN A 23 -6.51 -5.81 1.57
CA GLN A 23 -5.39 -6.10 0.68
C GLN A 23 -4.14 -5.30 1.07
N GLU A 24 -3.86 -4.19 0.39
CA GLU A 24 -2.84 -3.21 0.74
C GLU A 24 -3.43 -1.80 0.86
N GLY A 25 -4.74 -1.67 0.75
CA GLY A 25 -5.43 -0.39 0.80
C GLY A 25 -5.46 0.22 2.20
N PHE A 26 -5.03 1.47 2.32
CA PHE A 26 -5.12 2.25 3.56
C PHE A 26 -5.60 3.67 3.31
N LEU A 27 -6.40 4.20 4.25
CA LEU A 27 -6.51 5.64 4.47
C LEU A 27 -5.58 6.02 5.63
N ILE A 28 -4.68 6.96 5.38
CA ILE A 28 -3.76 7.52 6.36
C ILE A 28 -4.24 8.94 6.68
N LYS A 29 -4.42 9.23 7.96
CA LYS A 29 -4.84 10.56 8.43
C LYS A 29 -3.81 11.13 9.40
N HIS A 30 -3.42 12.39 9.15
CA HIS A 30 -2.68 13.21 10.10
C HIS A 30 -3.28 14.62 10.11
N LYS A 31 -3.80 15.06 11.25
CA LYS A 31 -4.54 16.33 11.36
C LYS A 31 -5.65 16.39 10.29
N GLU A 32 -5.59 17.36 9.40
CA GLU A 32 -6.54 17.58 8.29
C GLU A 32 -6.03 17.01 6.95
N THR A 33 -4.92 16.26 6.95
CA THR A 33 -4.39 15.64 5.74
C THR A 33 -4.85 14.19 5.63
N TYR A 34 -5.41 13.83 4.48
CA TYR A 34 -5.98 12.52 4.20
C TYR A 34 -5.35 11.92 2.94
N ILE A 35 -4.71 10.78 3.09
CA ILE A 35 -3.99 10.07 2.01
C ILE A 35 -4.61 8.70 1.84
N LEU A 36 -5.16 8.40 0.66
CA LEU A 36 -5.45 7.03 0.25
C LEU A 36 -4.22 6.43 -0.42
N ILE A 37 -3.90 5.20 -0.09
CA ILE A 37 -2.86 4.44 -0.79
C ILE A 37 -3.41 3.08 -1.20
N ASP A 38 -3.19 2.71 -2.44
CA ASP A 38 -3.65 1.48 -3.09
C ASP A 38 -5.12 1.13 -2.79
N PRO A 39 -6.08 2.07 -2.99
CA PRO A 39 -7.46 1.86 -2.61
C PRO A 39 -8.16 0.89 -3.56
N TYR A 40 -8.22 -0.40 -3.19
CA TYR A 40 -8.94 -1.43 -3.91
C TYR A 40 -10.32 -1.67 -3.29
N LEU A 41 -11.32 -0.90 -3.72
CA LEU A 41 -12.67 -0.86 -3.14
C LEU A 41 -13.76 -1.44 -4.04
N SER A 42 -13.39 -2.04 -5.18
CA SER A 42 -14.29 -2.68 -6.12
C SER A 42 -14.08 -4.20 -6.20
N ASP A 43 -14.80 -4.84 -7.09
CA ASP A 43 -14.63 -6.24 -7.48
C ASP A 43 -14.03 -6.37 -8.89
N TYR A 44 -13.25 -5.37 -9.33
CA TYR A 44 -12.69 -5.35 -10.68
C TYR A 44 -11.88 -6.61 -11.01
N VAL A 45 -10.98 -7.01 -10.09
CA VAL A 45 -10.13 -8.19 -10.26
C VAL A 45 -10.98 -9.47 -10.35
N ASP A 46 -11.99 -9.60 -9.48
CA ASP A 46 -12.93 -10.74 -9.47
C ASP A 46 -13.65 -10.90 -10.82
N GLN A 47 -13.98 -9.78 -11.47
CA GLN A 47 -14.71 -9.77 -12.73
C GLN A 47 -13.83 -9.93 -13.96
N ASN A 48 -12.55 -9.48 -13.89
CA ASN A 48 -11.74 -9.29 -15.10
C ASN A 48 -10.41 -10.08 -15.10
N CYS A 49 -9.94 -10.62 -13.96
CA CYS A 49 -8.60 -11.20 -13.83
C CYS A 49 -8.60 -12.70 -13.51
N TYR A 50 -9.49 -13.47 -14.08
CA TYR A 50 -9.49 -14.93 -13.91
C TYR A 50 -8.75 -15.63 -15.04
N THR A 51 -8.12 -16.76 -14.71
CA THR A 51 -7.53 -17.70 -15.67
C THR A 51 -8.23 -19.07 -15.56
N GLU A 52 -7.85 -20.02 -16.39
CA GLU A 52 -8.36 -21.39 -16.27
C GLU A 52 -7.98 -22.05 -14.94
N THR A 53 -6.86 -21.68 -14.36
CA THR A 53 -6.29 -22.26 -13.14
C THR A 53 -6.51 -21.43 -11.88
N VAL A 54 -6.66 -20.12 -12.01
CA VAL A 54 -6.76 -19.21 -10.87
C VAL A 54 -8.04 -18.39 -10.91
N LYS A 55 -8.77 -18.39 -9.80
CA LYS A 55 -9.95 -17.54 -9.58
C LYS A 55 -9.63 -16.54 -8.48
N TRP A 56 -9.65 -15.28 -8.85
CA TRP A 56 -9.49 -14.16 -7.95
C TRP A 56 -10.85 -13.77 -7.36
N ILE A 57 -11.26 -14.41 -6.28
CA ILE A 57 -12.55 -14.13 -5.62
C ILE A 57 -12.27 -13.53 -4.25
N ARG A 58 -12.73 -12.31 -4.02
CA ARG A 58 -12.58 -11.63 -2.72
C ARG A 58 -13.23 -12.43 -1.60
N ARG A 59 -12.54 -12.63 -0.50
CA ARG A 59 -13.04 -13.32 0.69
C ARG A 59 -14.00 -12.46 1.52
N TYR A 60 -13.93 -11.15 1.35
CA TYR A 60 -14.75 -10.16 2.04
C TYR A 60 -14.99 -8.93 1.15
N PRO A 61 -16.14 -8.24 1.31
CA PRO A 61 -16.40 -7.00 0.57
C PRO A 61 -15.49 -5.87 1.06
N ALA A 62 -15.31 -4.84 0.23
CA ALA A 62 -14.68 -3.61 0.69
C ALA A 62 -15.42 -3.05 1.91
N PRO A 63 -14.70 -2.60 2.97
CA PRO A 63 -15.33 -2.18 4.22
C PRO A 63 -16.08 -0.84 4.12
N ILE A 64 -15.87 -0.12 3.02
CA ILE A 64 -16.51 1.16 2.71
C ILE A 64 -16.51 1.36 1.19
N SER A 65 -17.44 2.12 0.68
CA SER A 65 -17.54 2.45 -0.76
C SER A 65 -16.61 3.60 -1.14
N ALA A 66 -16.11 3.58 -2.39
CA ALA A 66 -15.27 4.64 -2.93
C ALA A 66 -15.95 6.02 -2.92
N GLU A 67 -17.28 6.06 -3.01
CA GLU A 67 -18.10 7.27 -3.00
C GLU A 67 -17.99 8.07 -1.67
N GLU A 68 -17.52 7.44 -0.61
CA GLU A 68 -17.37 8.08 0.70
C GLU A 68 -16.08 8.92 0.85
N PHE A 69 -15.19 8.92 -0.15
CA PHE A 69 -13.87 9.55 -0.09
C PHE A 69 -13.75 10.88 -0.86
N ASP A 70 -14.82 11.69 -0.91
CA ASP A 70 -14.81 13.02 -1.55
C ASP A 70 -13.95 14.07 -0.83
N PHE A 71 -13.39 13.74 0.32
CA PHE A 71 -12.61 14.62 1.18
C PHE A 71 -11.09 14.37 1.14
N VAL A 72 -10.62 13.29 0.51
CA VAL A 72 -9.18 12.95 0.49
C VAL A 72 -8.37 13.97 -0.32
N ASP A 73 -7.15 14.23 0.15
CA ASP A 73 -6.23 15.17 -0.52
C ASP A 73 -5.39 14.47 -1.58
N TYR A 74 -4.91 13.26 -1.28
CA TYR A 74 -3.99 12.51 -2.12
C TYR A 74 -4.43 11.05 -2.27
N VAL A 75 -4.26 10.53 -3.49
CA VAL A 75 -4.46 9.11 -3.83
C VAL A 75 -3.14 8.60 -4.41
N LEU A 76 -2.49 7.69 -3.72
CA LEU A 76 -1.23 7.09 -4.12
C LEU A 76 -1.49 5.68 -4.69
N CYS A 77 -0.89 5.38 -5.84
CA CYS A 77 -0.86 4.03 -6.42
C CYS A 77 0.60 3.58 -6.52
N THR A 78 0.91 2.40 -6.01
CA THR A 78 2.28 1.88 -5.99
C THR A 78 2.71 1.32 -7.34
N HIS A 79 1.80 0.70 -8.08
CA HIS A 79 2.05 0.12 -9.40
C HIS A 79 0.72 -0.14 -10.16
N ALA A 80 0.82 -0.70 -11.37
CA ALA A 80 -0.32 -0.80 -12.29
C ALA A 80 -1.25 -2.00 -12.08
N HIS A 81 -0.98 -2.92 -11.14
CA HIS A 81 -1.90 -4.03 -10.90
C HIS A 81 -3.25 -3.54 -10.37
N PHE A 82 -4.31 -4.24 -10.77
CA PHE A 82 -5.68 -3.77 -10.56
C PHE A 82 -6.15 -3.84 -9.10
N ASP A 83 -5.49 -4.58 -8.25
CA ASP A 83 -5.73 -4.58 -6.80
C ASP A 83 -4.96 -3.48 -6.05
N HIS A 84 -4.21 -2.63 -6.77
CA HIS A 84 -3.52 -1.42 -6.30
C HIS A 84 -3.99 -0.17 -7.05
N SER A 85 -4.09 -0.25 -8.38
CA SER A 85 -4.59 0.83 -9.26
C SER A 85 -5.96 0.48 -9.84
N ASP A 86 -6.93 0.25 -8.96
CA ASP A 86 -8.28 -0.22 -9.30
C ASP A 86 -9.03 0.76 -10.22
N PRO A 87 -9.31 0.38 -11.48
CA PRO A 87 -9.97 1.27 -12.43
C PRO A 87 -11.33 1.77 -11.96
N TYR A 88 -12.12 0.92 -11.29
CA TYR A 88 -13.45 1.29 -10.82
C TYR A 88 -13.39 2.25 -9.65
N THR A 89 -12.50 2.01 -8.67
CA THR A 89 -12.29 2.91 -7.54
C THR A 89 -11.72 4.25 -8.01
N LEU A 90 -10.64 4.24 -8.79
CA LEU A 90 -9.99 5.47 -9.24
C LEU A 90 -10.90 6.34 -10.12
N SER A 91 -11.66 5.73 -11.03
CA SER A 91 -12.66 6.46 -11.85
C SER A 91 -13.75 7.10 -11.01
N LYS A 92 -14.19 6.46 -9.93
CA LYS A 92 -15.17 7.04 -9.01
C LYS A 92 -14.57 8.19 -8.22
N LEU A 93 -13.38 8.01 -7.63
CA LEU A 93 -12.65 9.05 -6.91
C LEU A 93 -12.41 10.27 -7.81
N ALA A 94 -12.01 10.06 -9.06
CA ALA A 94 -11.82 11.14 -10.02
C ALA A 94 -13.08 12.00 -10.24
N LYS A 95 -14.26 11.38 -10.22
CA LYS A 95 -15.56 12.05 -10.43
C LYS A 95 -16.07 12.77 -9.20
N ILE A 96 -15.99 12.14 -8.03
CA ILE A 96 -16.61 12.68 -6.80
C ILE A 96 -15.73 13.71 -6.09
N ASN A 97 -14.41 13.60 -6.24
CA ASN A 97 -13.45 14.47 -5.59
C ASN A 97 -12.62 15.23 -6.64
N SER A 98 -13.03 16.44 -6.96
CA SER A 98 -12.35 17.28 -7.97
C SER A 98 -11.01 17.87 -7.50
N LYS A 99 -10.67 17.75 -6.21
CA LYS A 99 -9.49 18.36 -5.61
C LYS A 99 -8.34 17.38 -5.41
N ALA A 100 -8.65 16.10 -5.20
CA ALA A 100 -7.64 15.07 -4.94
C ALA A 100 -6.58 15.05 -6.03
N LYS A 101 -5.31 14.97 -5.62
CA LYS A 101 -4.18 14.70 -6.50
C LYS A 101 -3.88 13.21 -6.52
N PHE A 102 -3.54 12.70 -7.67
CA PHE A 102 -3.19 11.29 -7.88
C PHE A 102 -1.68 11.19 -8.12
N ILE A 103 -1.03 10.34 -7.35
CA ILE A 103 0.43 10.16 -7.36
C ILE A 103 0.70 8.70 -7.73
N ALA A 104 1.47 8.47 -8.78
CA ALA A 104 1.83 7.13 -9.20
C ALA A 104 3.17 7.15 -9.94
N PRO A 105 3.83 5.99 -10.10
CA PRO A 105 5.04 5.88 -10.91
C PRO A 105 4.83 6.51 -12.29
N LYS A 106 5.76 7.35 -12.73
CA LYS A 106 5.67 8.07 -14.01
C LYS A 106 5.45 7.13 -15.21
N PRO A 107 6.07 5.94 -15.31
CA PRO A 107 5.84 5.01 -16.43
C PRO A 107 4.40 4.50 -16.57
N ILE A 108 3.58 4.55 -15.50
CA ILE A 108 2.17 4.12 -15.56
C ILE A 108 1.19 5.29 -15.68
N LYS A 109 1.67 6.52 -15.89
CA LYS A 109 0.86 7.73 -15.98
C LYS A 109 -0.32 7.60 -16.92
N ASP A 110 -0.10 7.16 -18.16
CA ASP A 110 -1.14 7.04 -19.18
C ASP A 110 -2.25 6.06 -18.72
N THR A 111 -1.88 4.99 -18.04
CA THR A 111 -2.83 4.06 -17.44
C THR A 111 -3.71 4.75 -16.42
N ILE A 112 -3.12 5.50 -15.49
CA ILE A 112 -3.86 6.22 -14.44
C ILE A 112 -4.77 7.31 -15.04
N LEU A 113 -4.27 8.07 -16.00
CA LEU A 113 -5.07 9.11 -16.69
C LEU A 113 -6.27 8.50 -17.44
N SER A 114 -6.14 7.27 -17.98
CA SER A 114 -7.22 6.59 -18.67
C SER A 114 -8.44 6.33 -17.79
N TYR A 115 -8.32 6.37 -16.46
CA TYR A 115 -9.41 6.24 -15.50
C TYR A 115 -10.20 7.54 -15.27
N GLY A 116 -9.97 8.57 -16.08
CA GLY A 116 -10.68 9.84 -16.05
C GLY A 116 -10.05 10.88 -15.11
N ILE A 117 -8.81 10.68 -14.74
CA ILE A 117 -7.98 11.64 -14.00
C ILE A 117 -7.38 12.63 -14.99
N THR A 118 -7.46 13.93 -14.71
CA THR A 118 -6.86 14.94 -15.60
C THR A 118 -5.39 15.14 -15.31
N GLU A 119 -4.63 15.58 -16.32
CA GLU A 119 -3.20 15.84 -16.25
C GLU A 119 -2.81 16.76 -15.06
N GLU A 120 -3.60 17.80 -14.81
CA GLU A 120 -3.35 18.78 -13.74
C GLU A 120 -3.53 18.17 -12.34
N ARG A 121 -4.17 17.03 -12.25
CA ARG A 121 -4.38 16.30 -10.98
C ARG A 121 -3.40 15.16 -10.79
N PHE A 122 -2.62 14.84 -11.79
CA PHE A 122 -1.60 13.80 -11.70
C PHE A 122 -0.26 14.39 -11.27
N ILE A 123 0.46 13.67 -10.43
CA ILE A 123 1.82 13.99 -9.98
C ILE A 123 2.70 12.78 -10.29
N ASP A 124 3.71 12.98 -11.10
CA ASP A 124 4.72 11.96 -11.40
C ASP A 124 5.49 11.60 -10.11
N ALA A 125 5.53 10.32 -9.75
CA ALA A 125 6.41 9.80 -8.71
C ALA A 125 7.69 9.27 -9.35
N LEU A 126 8.82 9.84 -8.95
CA LEU A 126 10.16 9.41 -9.38
C LEU A 126 10.95 8.94 -8.16
N ALA A 127 11.63 7.81 -8.30
CA ALA A 127 12.36 7.20 -7.19
C ALA A 127 13.37 8.15 -6.53
N ASP A 128 13.38 8.15 -5.21
CA ASP A 128 14.26 8.96 -4.37
C ASP A 128 14.04 10.51 -4.49
N GLU A 129 13.06 10.99 -5.27
CA GLU A 129 12.68 12.40 -5.35
C GLU A 129 11.62 12.74 -4.30
N VAL A 130 11.86 13.77 -3.50
CA VAL A 130 10.94 14.18 -2.43
C VAL A 130 9.80 15.02 -3.04
N LEU A 131 8.58 14.56 -2.87
CA LEU A 131 7.37 15.32 -3.17
C LEU A 131 6.95 16.10 -1.92
N GLU A 132 7.13 17.42 -1.96
CA GLU A 132 6.65 18.33 -0.91
C GLU A 132 5.17 18.60 -1.14
N LEU A 133 4.32 18.04 -0.28
CA LEU A 133 2.87 18.15 -0.36
C LEU A 133 2.33 18.95 0.83
N ASN A 134 1.11 19.46 0.71
CA ASN A 134 0.48 20.14 1.82
C ASN A 134 0.19 19.15 2.96
N GLY A 135 0.89 19.32 4.09
CA GLY A 135 0.73 18.51 5.30
C GLY A 135 1.57 17.23 5.36
N CYS A 136 2.35 16.90 4.32
CA CYS A 136 3.24 15.75 4.33
C CYS A 136 4.35 15.85 3.27
N GLN A 137 5.39 15.02 3.44
CA GLN A 137 6.34 14.71 2.38
C GLN A 137 6.13 13.27 1.93
N VAL A 138 6.27 13.00 0.64
CA VAL A 138 6.23 11.65 0.07
C VAL A 138 7.53 11.39 -0.67
N ILE A 139 8.21 10.32 -0.31
CA ILE A 139 9.48 9.89 -0.91
C ILE A 139 9.20 8.55 -1.59
N PRO A 140 9.12 8.52 -2.94
CA PRO A 140 8.97 7.27 -3.66
C PRO A 140 10.25 6.43 -3.54
N VAL A 141 10.09 5.14 -3.23
CA VAL A 141 11.17 4.17 -3.05
C VAL A 141 10.99 3.09 -4.09
N PRO A 142 12.01 2.70 -4.87
CA PRO A 142 11.88 1.58 -5.80
C PRO A 142 11.29 0.35 -5.13
N SER A 143 10.38 -0.36 -5.80
CA SER A 143 9.83 -1.62 -5.33
C SER A 143 10.18 -2.74 -6.30
N ALA A 144 10.67 -3.87 -5.79
CA ALA A 144 10.96 -5.05 -6.59
C ALA A 144 9.76 -5.99 -6.58
N HIS A 145 8.86 -5.81 -7.54
CA HIS A 145 7.78 -6.77 -7.74
C HIS A 145 8.34 -7.98 -8.51
N GLU A 146 8.99 -8.90 -7.79
CA GLU A 146 9.98 -9.90 -8.14
C GLU A 146 11.33 -9.28 -8.53
N GLU A 147 11.36 -8.32 -9.46
CA GLU A 147 12.55 -7.61 -9.93
C GLU A 147 12.31 -6.10 -9.97
N LEU A 148 13.39 -5.33 -9.98
CA LEU A 148 13.32 -3.90 -10.24
C LEU A 148 13.12 -3.66 -11.74
N ARG A 149 11.98 -3.12 -12.14
CA ARG A 149 11.62 -2.87 -13.54
C ARG A 149 11.65 -1.36 -13.82
N THR A 150 12.33 -0.97 -14.90
CA THR A 150 12.39 0.43 -15.34
C THR A 150 11.99 0.57 -16.80
N ASP A 151 11.55 1.75 -17.17
CA ASP A 151 11.37 2.16 -18.57
C ASP A 151 12.71 2.50 -19.24
N GLU A 152 12.68 2.98 -20.46
CA GLU A 152 13.85 3.39 -21.23
C GLU A 152 14.60 4.60 -20.65
N ASN A 153 13.96 5.39 -19.80
CA ASN A 153 14.53 6.54 -19.11
C ASN A 153 15.14 6.16 -17.75
N GLY A 154 14.93 4.93 -17.29
CA GLY A 154 15.35 4.46 -15.98
C GLY A 154 14.32 4.74 -14.88
N ASP A 155 13.11 5.20 -15.23
CA ASP A 155 12.03 5.44 -14.26
C ASP A 155 11.37 4.11 -13.88
N TYR A 156 11.17 3.85 -12.58
CA TYR A 156 10.63 2.60 -12.07
C TYR A 156 9.12 2.46 -12.31
N TYR A 157 8.67 1.27 -12.72
CA TYR A 157 7.25 0.92 -12.84
C TYR A 157 6.57 0.68 -11.49
N ASP A 158 7.35 0.23 -10.50
CA ASP A 158 6.87 -0.19 -9.19
C ASP A 158 7.57 0.63 -8.09
N LEU A 159 6.78 1.30 -7.25
CA LEU A 159 7.27 2.14 -6.18
C LEU A 159 6.53 1.83 -4.86
N GLY A 160 7.27 1.79 -3.77
CA GLY A 160 6.71 2.02 -2.45
C GLY A 160 6.78 3.51 -2.10
N TYR A 161 6.13 3.91 -1.01
CA TYR A 161 6.11 5.31 -0.57
C TYR A 161 6.49 5.44 0.89
N LYS A 162 7.56 6.19 1.16
CA LYS A 162 7.87 6.65 2.52
C LYS A 162 7.21 8.01 2.72
N ILE A 163 6.26 8.07 3.66
CA ILE A 163 5.42 9.23 3.92
C ILE A 163 5.85 9.81 5.27
N ILE A 164 6.16 11.10 5.31
CA ILE A 164 6.54 11.82 6.52
C ILE A 164 5.37 12.73 6.92
N LEU A 165 4.84 12.52 8.11
CA LEU A 165 3.67 13.20 8.67
C LEU A 165 4.05 13.76 10.04
N GLY A 166 4.39 15.06 10.10
CA GLY A 166 5.04 15.63 11.29
C GLY A 166 6.36 14.91 11.58
N ASP A 167 6.48 14.35 12.78
CA ASP A 167 7.67 13.59 13.19
C ASP A 167 7.57 12.08 12.90
N THR A 168 6.43 11.60 12.37
CA THR A 168 6.18 10.18 12.11
C THR A 168 6.47 9.82 10.66
N SER A 169 7.24 8.76 10.45
CA SER A 169 7.56 8.19 9.15
C SER A 169 6.87 6.85 8.95
N ILE A 170 6.16 6.70 7.83
CA ILE A 170 5.46 5.46 7.43
C ILE A 170 5.98 5.05 6.06
N TYR A 171 6.33 3.80 5.89
CA TYR A 171 6.64 3.23 4.59
C TYR A 171 5.60 2.20 4.20
N HIS A 172 5.00 2.38 3.04
CA HIS A 172 4.12 1.42 2.39
C HIS A 172 4.87 0.82 1.20
N ALA A 173 5.10 -0.48 1.23
CA ALA A 173 5.96 -1.15 0.26
C ALA A 173 5.33 -1.31 -1.13
N GLY A 174 3.99 -1.37 -1.19
CA GLY A 174 3.31 -2.01 -2.31
C GLY A 174 3.75 -3.46 -2.43
N ASP A 175 3.57 -4.06 -3.57
CA ASP A 175 4.10 -5.39 -3.88
C ASP A 175 5.63 -5.32 -3.98
N CYS A 176 6.32 -6.02 -3.08
CA CYS A 176 7.76 -5.88 -2.93
C CYS A 176 8.45 -7.16 -2.44
N CYS A 177 9.58 -7.46 -3.04
CA CYS A 177 10.60 -8.40 -2.54
C CYS A 177 11.82 -7.63 -1.99
N ILE A 178 12.64 -8.27 -1.18
CA ILE A 178 13.92 -7.70 -0.73
C ILE A 178 14.87 -7.52 -1.92
N TYR A 179 15.55 -6.38 -1.98
CA TYR A 179 16.59 -6.08 -2.95
C TYR A 179 17.72 -5.24 -2.34
N ASP A 180 18.87 -5.22 -2.99
CA ASP A 180 20.02 -4.47 -2.50
C ASP A 180 19.76 -2.97 -2.45
N GLY A 181 19.93 -2.37 -1.28
CA GLY A 181 19.71 -0.94 -1.05
C GLY A 181 18.35 -0.58 -0.41
N LEU A 182 17.39 -1.52 -0.34
CA LEU A 182 16.11 -1.27 0.32
C LEU A 182 16.30 -0.93 1.79
N THR A 183 17.06 -1.74 2.53
CA THR A 183 17.36 -1.51 3.96
C THR A 183 17.88 -0.09 4.21
N LYS A 184 18.82 0.39 3.37
CA LYS A 184 19.40 1.73 3.53
C LYS A 184 18.37 2.85 3.42
N ARG A 185 17.38 2.73 2.51
CA ARG A 185 16.32 3.72 2.30
C ARG A 185 15.33 3.77 3.46
N LEU A 186 15.18 2.65 4.18
CA LEU A 186 14.18 2.47 5.21
C LEU A 186 14.71 2.60 6.65
N MET A 187 15.99 2.93 6.83
CA MET A 187 16.58 3.08 8.16
C MET A 187 15.75 3.99 9.06
N ASN A 188 15.50 3.53 10.29
CA ASN A 188 14.79 4.26 11.35
C ASN A 188 13.38 4.74 10.92
N THR A 189 12.67 3.98 10.09
CA THR A 189 11.27 4.26 9.76
C THR A 189 10.38 3.79 10.92
N ASP A 190 9.44 4.66 11.34
CA ASP A 190 8.60 4.36 12.51
C ASP A 190 7.62 3.22 12.23
N VAL A 191 7.03 3.16 11.03
CA VAL A 191 6.09 2.10 10.63
C VAL A 191 6.48 1.55 9.27
N LEU A 192 6.69 0.24 9.18
CA LEU A 192 6.84 -0.48 7.92
C LEU A 192 5.58 -1.29 7.61
N MET A 193 4.90 -0.95 6.53
CA MET A 193 3.76 -1.67 5.99
C MET A 193 4.28 -2.57 4.85
N LEU A 194 4.32 -3.89 5.09
CA LEU A 194 5.04 -4.84 4.25
C LEU A 194 4.13 -5.98 3.79
N PRO A 195 4.17 -6.37 2.49
CA PRO A 195 3.46 -7.52 1.98
C PRO A 195 4.10 -8.81 2.52
N VAL A 196 3.27 -9.76 2.97
CA VAL A 196 3.76 -11.00 3.58
C VAL A 196 3.14 -12.27 2.98
N ASN A 197 2.47 -12.17 1.83
CA ASN A 197 1.85 -13.30 1.14
C ASN A 197 2.87 -14.33 0.60
N GLY A 198 4.16 -13.99 0.61
CA GLY A 198 5.24 -14.87 0.20
C GLY A 198 5.19 -15.25 -1.28
N ARG A 199 6.18 -16.02 -1.69
CA ARG A 199 6.32 -16.53 -3.07
C ARG A 199 6.70 -18.01 -3.05
N SER A 200 6.34 -18.73 -4.12
CA SER A 200 6.74 -20.12 -4.30
C SER A 200 6.85 -20.46 -5.78
N TYR A 201 7.58 -21.53 -6.09
CA TYR A 201 7.68 -22.05 -7.45
C TYR A 201 6.30 -22.34 -8.06
N TYR A 202 5.40 -22.94 -7.29
CA TYR A 202 4.05 -23.29 -7.77
C TYR A 202 3.23 -22.05 -8.11
N LYS A 203 3.17 -21.07 -7.23
CA LYS A 203 2.49 -19.79 -7.51
C LYS A 203 3.05 -19.15 -8.78
N ARG A 204 4.37 -19.06 -8.90
CA ARG A 204 5.03 -18.32 -9.99
C ARG A 204 4.91 -19.02 -11.34
N TYR A 205 5.15 -20.33 -11.39
CA TYR A 205 5.32 -21.05 -12.68
C TYR A 205 4.13 -21.92 -13.07
N VAL A 206 3.17 -22.16 -12.19
CA VAL A 206 1.95 -22.91 -12.45
C VAL A 206 0.71 -22.02 -12.45
N GLU A 207 0.63 -21.09 -11.51
CA GLU A 207 -0.51 -20.20 -11.35
C GLU A 207 -0.27 -18.81 -11.95
N ASP A 208 0.94 -18.50 -12.38
CA ASP A 208 1.39 -17.18 -12.86
C ASP A 208 1.08 -16.05 -11.85
N ILE A 209 1.29 -16.34 -10.58
CA ILE A 209 1.13 -15.39 -9.49
C ILE A 209 2.51 -14.93 -9.03
N ILE A 210 2.81 -13.66 -9.22
CA ILE A 210 4.00 -13.02 -8.65
C ILE A 210 3.74 -12.85 -7.15
N GLY A 211 4.67 -13.33 -6.33
CA GLY A 211 4.57 -13.20 -4.88
C GLY A 211 5.49 -12.11 -4.34
N ASN A 212 5.38 -11.85 -3.05
CA ASN A 212 6.09 -10.80 -2.34
C ASN A 212 7.04 -11.36 -1.27
N MET A 213 7.43 -10.52 -0.32
CA MET A 213 8.23 -10.94 0.84
C MET A 213 7.58 -12.12 1.55
N THR A 214 8.42 -13.00 2.08
CA THR A 214 7.98 -13.96 3.10
C THR A 214 7.86 -13.29 4.46
N CYS A 215 7.22 -13.95 5.42
CA CYS A 215 7.14 -13.43 6.79
C CYS A 215 8.53 -13.18 7.39
N GLU A 216 9.45 -14.10 7.15
CA GLU A 216 10.83 -14.02 7.65
C GLU A 216 11.57 -12.83 7.04
N GLU A 217 11.43 -12.60 5.74
CA GLU A 217 12.05 -11.47 5.05
C GLU A 217 11.54 -10.13 5.59
N ALA A 218 10.23 -9.99 5.80
CA ALA A 218 9.64 -8.78 6.37
C ALA A 218 10.15 -8.50 7.79
N ILE A 219 10.30 -9.55 8.63
CA ILE A 219 10.81 -9.43 9.98
C ILE A 219 12.31 -9.09 9.99
N ILE A 220 13.10 -9.68 9.11
CA ILE A 220 14.53 -9.37 8.95
C ILE A 220 14.69 -7.91 8.53
N LEU A 221 13.93 -7.46 7.52
CA LEU A 221 13.97 -6.08 7.05
C LEU A 221 13.66 -5.09 8.18
N ALA A 222 12.61 -5.35 8.96
CA ALA A 222 12.25 -4.49 10.08
C ALA A 222 13.35 -4.44 11.16
N LYS A 223 13.99 -5.56 11.44
CA LYS A 223 15.13 -5.63 12.38
C LYS A 223 16.34 -4.86 11.85
N GLU A 224 16.71 -5.06 10.60
CA GLU A 224 17.86 -4.41 9.98
C GLU A 224 17.68 -2.90 9.81
N THR A 225 16.47 -2.44 9.59
CA THR A 225 16.13 -1.02 9.46
C THR A 225 15.90 -0.33 10.80
N ASN A 226 15.90 -1.06 11.91
CA ASN A 226 15.51 -0.54 13.23
C ASN A 226 14.11 0.07 13.22
N ALA A 227 13.16 -0.62 12.59
CA ALA A 227 11.78 -0.14 12.46
C ALA A 227 11.05 -0.11 13.80
N GLY A 228 10.24 0.92 14.01
CA GLY A 228 9.42 1.04 15.23
C GLY A 228 8.31 -0.01 15.29
N MET A 229 7.60 -0.24 14.19
CA MET A 229 6.48 -1.19 14.10
C MET A 229 6.39 -1.82 12.71
N ILE A 230 5.94 -3.08 12.64
CA ILE A 230 5.56 -3.75 11.39
C ILE A 230 4.03 -3.78 11.27
N VAL A 231 3.52 -3.46 10.10
CA VAL A 231 2.14 -3.71 9.68
C VAL A 231 2.19 -4.68 8.51
N PRO A 232 1.89 -5.98 8.72
CA PRO A 232 1.80 -6.90 7.59
C PRO A 232 0.57 -6.58 6.74
N MET A 233 0.68 -6.75 5.44
CA MET A 233 -0.40 -6.56 4.46
C MET A 233 -0.34 -7.64 3.38
N HIS A 234 -1.27 -7.64 2.42
CA HIS A 234 -1.37 -8.60 1.32
C HIS A 234 -1.53 -10.07 1.76
N TYR A 235 -2.19 -10.34 2.89
CA TYR A 235 -2.23 -11.69 3.45
C TYR A 235 -3.62 -12.33 3.48
N ASP A 236 -4.68 -11.61 3.14
CA ASP A 236 -6.03 -12.03 3.56
C ASP A 236 -7.11 -12.06 2.45
N LEU A 237 -6.96 -11.32 1.34
CA LEU A 237 -8.06 -11.04 0.43
C LEU A 237 -8.40 -12.20 -0.52
N TYR A 238 -7.41 -12.86 -1.12
CA TYR A 238 -7.62 -13.90 -2.14
C TYR A 238 -7.06 -15.26 -1.68
N ASP A 239 -7.87 -16.33 -1.75
CA ASP A 239 -7.43 -17.66 -1.32
C ASP A 239 -6.21 -18.19 -2.10
N CYS A 240 -6.06 -17.81 -3.37
CA CYS A 240 -4.92 -18.18 -4.19
C CYS A 240 -3.63 -17.41 -3.84
N ASN A 241 -3.73 -16.25 -3.19
CA ASN A 241 -2.56 -15.39 -2.92
C ASN A 241 -2.48 -14.89 -1.48
N ARG A 242 -2.99 -15.63 -0.53
CA ARG A 242 -2.90 -15.33 0.90
C ARG A 242 -1.96 -16.26 1.64
N ILE A 243 -1.69 -15.92 2.90
CA ILE A 243 -1.09 -16.82 3.89
C ILE A 243 -2.04 -17.00 5.09
N ASN A 244 -1.71 -17.96 5.94
CA ASN A 244 -2.30 -18.01 7.27
C ASN A 244 -1.64 -16.92 8.15
N PRO A 245 -2.37 -15.93 8.67
CA PRO A 245 -1.81 -14.86 9.50
C PRO A 245 -1.04 -15.36 10.73
N ALA A 246 -1.39 -16.53 11.26
CA ALA A 246 -0.66 -17.12 12.38
C ALA A 246 0.81 -17.43 12.06
N LEU A 247 1.15 -17.66 10.78
CA LEU A 247 2.56 -17.87 10.38
C LEU A 247 3.40 -16.62 10.60
N PHE A 248 2.87 -15.44 10.27
CA PHE A 248 3.58 -14.20 10.53
C PHE A 248 3.86 -14.02 12.03
N VAL A 249 2.86 -14.26 12.86
CA VAL A 249 2.98 -14.13 14.33
C VAL A 249 3.99 -15.14 14.89
N ASP A 250 3.95 -16.39 14.44
CA ASP A 250 4.89 -17.44 14.87
C ASP A 250 6.34 -17.10 14.47
N CYS A 251 6.56 -16.68 13.22
CA CYS A 251 7.86 -16.21 12.74
C CYS A 251 8.37 -15.02 13.56
N LEU A 252 7.50 -14.03 13.82
CA LEU A 252 7.89 -12.82 14.54
C LEU A 252 8.34 -13.14 15.96
N PHE A 253 7.56 -13.94 16.70
CA PHE A 253 7.96 -14.32 18.07
C PHE A 253 9.21 -15.21 18.10
N SER A 254 9.45 -15.99 17.05
CA SER A 254 10.65 -16.82 16.95
C SER A 254 11.91 -16.01 16.62
N MET A 255 11.80 -14.97 15.77
CA MET A 255 12.95 -14.25 15.22
C MET A 255 13.24 -12.91 15.92
N ASN A 256 12.20 -12.19 16.32
CA ASN A 256 12.30 -10.88 16.97
C ASN A 256 11.11 -10.59 17.91
N PRO A 257 11.02 -11.25 19.06
CA PRO A 257 9.83 -11.19 19.94
C PRO A 257 9.57 -9.81 20.55
N MET A 258 10.52 -8.89 20.46
CA MET A 258 10.36 -7.51 20.96
C MET A 258 9.87 -6.53 19.89
N GLN A 259 9.76 -6.99 18.64
CA GLN A 259 9.26 -6.15 17.55
C GLN A 259 7.78 -5.84 17.72
N LYS A 260 7.45 -4.57 17.78
CA LYS A 260 6.05 -4.13 17.75
C LYS A 260 5.44 -4.45 16.37
N PHE A 261 4.22 -4.88 16.37
CA PHE A 261 3.45 -5.09 15.13
C PHE A 261 1.97 -4.84 15.37
N HIS A 262 1.24 -4.56 14.28
CA HIS A 262 -0.21 -4.53 14.28
C HIS A 262 -0.74 -5.24 13.03
N MET A 263 -1.60 -6.22 13.22
CA MET A 263 -2.27 -6.96 12.13
C MET A 263 -3.73 -6.56 12.10
N PHE A 264 -4.14 -5.95 11.00
CA PHE A 264 -5.48 -5.38 10.86
C PHE A 264 -6.53 -6.41 10.44
N ALA A 265 -7.76 -6.22 10.92
CA ALA A 265 -8.95 -6.73 10.25
C ALA A 265 -9.49 -5.67 9.27
N PRO A 266 -10.10 -6.07 8.12
CA PRO A 266 -10.68 -5.09 7.19
C PRO A 266 -11.72 -4.18 7.87
N GLY A 267 -11.54 -2.88 7.71
CA GLY A 267 -12.37 -1.87 8.37
C GLY A 267 -11.92 -1.46 9.79
N GLU A 268 -10.82 -2.01 10.27
CA GLU A 268 -10.21 -1.60 11.54
C GLU A 268 -9.34 -0.33 11.35
N PHE A 269 -9.15 0.41 12.44
CA PHE A 269 -8.19 1.50 12.47
C PHE A 269 -7.27 1.40 13.70
N TYR A 270 -6.09 1.97 13.56
CA TYR A 270 -5.09 2.04 14.62
C TYR A 270 -4.45 3.43 14.65
N ILE A 271 -4.22 3.97 15.83
CA ILE A 271 -3.52 5.24 16.00
C ILE A 271 -2.06 4.93 16.38
N VAL A 272 -1.17 5.28 15.48
CA VAL A 272 0.27 5.30 15.74
C VAL A 272 0.59 6.54 16.55
N GLN A 273 1.32 6.35 17.64
CA GLN A 273 1.84 7.44 18.47
C GLN A 273 3.34 7.19 18.65
N LYS A 274 4.12 8.23 18.41
CA LYS A 274 5.58 8.22 18.58
C LYS A 274 6.01 8.43 20.02
#